data_0e44346795bed3e9335b5d6fff47aa78
#
_entry.id   0e44346795bed3e9335b5d6fff47aa78
#
_cell.length_a   1.000
_cell.length_b   1.000
_cell.length_c   1.000
_cell.angle_alpha   90.00
_cell.angle_beta   90.00
_cell.angle_gamma   90.00
#
_symmetry.space_group_name_H-M   'P 1'
#
loop_
_entity.id
_entity.type
_entity.pdbx_description
1 polymer ?
#
loop_
_entity_poly.entity_id
_entity_poly.type
_entity_poly.pdbx_seq_one_letter_code
_entity_poly.pdbx_strand_id
1 'polypeptide(L)'
;MSNIFALSERPAAAVAGTDDTFPVGRIICIGRNYEAHAREMGKDPNRDAPFFFNKWAESLVANGATIPYPPETANYHFEAELVIAIGKEGATVSEADALDLVFGYAVGLDMTRRDLQLDAREKGRPWDAGKNFAFSAPMAAIRPVAEGHISSGPIKLSVNGTVKQDADIRDLIWDCAETIAYVSRFERLLPGDLIFTGTPAGVGAVVPGDVIDVTIEGLAPLRVTIGDRQAAFA
;
A
#
# COMPACT_ATOMS: atom_id res chain seq x y z
N MET A 1 -10.03 -29.30 19.16
CA MET A 1 -10.65 -28.10 19.76
C MET A 1 -11.56 -27.51 18.70
N SER A 2 -12.79 -27.10 19.04
CA SER A 2 -13.71 -26.42 18.13
C SER A 2 -13.63 -24.93 18.36
N ASN A 3 -13.72 -24.13 17.28
CA ASN A 3 -13.81 -22.68 17.39
C ASN A 3 -15.21 -22.29 17.87
N ILE A 4 -15.31 -21.23 18.68
CA ILE A 4 -16.59 -20.67 19.15
C ILE A 4 -17.35 -20.04 17.96
N PHE A 5 -16.61 -19.41 17.04
CA PHE A 5 -17.14 -18.84 15.80
C PHE A 5 -16.45 -19.49 14.59
N ALA A 6 -17.12 -19.49 13.46
CA ALA A 6 -16.47 -19.86 12.21
C ALA A 6 -15.28 -18.89 11.95
N LEU A 7 -14.14 -19.45 11.56
CA LEU A 7 -13.02 -18.60 11.11
C LEU A 7 -13.41 -17.98 9.76
N SER A 8 -13.18 -16.67 9.62
CA SER A 8 -13.24 -16.03 8.30
C SER A 8 -12.12 -16.57 7.41
N GLU A 9 -12.37 -16.66 6.12
CA GLU A 9 -11.31 -16.93 5.16
C GLU A 9 -10.25 -15.83 5.23
N ARG A 10 -8.97 -16.25 5.11
CA ARG A 10 -7.87 -15.28 5.05
C ARG A 10 -7.98 -14.50 3.76
N PRO A 11 -7.87 -13.14 3.79
CA PRO A 11 -7.79 -12.35 2.58
C PRO A 11 -6.66 -12.84 1.67
N ALA A 12 -6.88 -12.84 0.38
CA ALA A 12 -5.90 -13.31 -0.59
C ALA A 12 -5.84 -12.39 -1.81
N ALA A 13 -4.63 -12.20 -2.32
CA ALA A 13 -4.37 -11.44 -3.52
C ALA A 13 -4.23 -12.37 -4.74
N ALA A 14 -4.67 -11.92 -5.91
CA ALA A 14 -4.45 -12.64 -7.16
C ALA A 14 -2.94 -12.66 -7.52
N VAL A 15 -2.50 -13.75 -8.17
CA VAL A 15 -1.15 -13.88 -8.71
C VAL A 15 -1.24 -13.85 -10.24
N ALA A 16 -0.47 -12.99 -10.88
CA ALA A 16 -0.49 -12.85 -12.34
C ALA A 16 -0.06 -14.13 -13.04
N GLY A 17 -0.77 -14.49 -14.11
CA GLY A 17 -0.45 -15.66 -14.94
C GLY A 17 -0.87 -17.01 -14.37
N THR A 18 -1.60 -17.06 -13.26
CA THR A 18 -2.09 -18.30 -12.62
C THR A 18 -3.44 -18.09 -11.97
N ASP A 19 -4.14 -19.18 -11.65
CA ASP A 19 -5.36 -19.17 -10.83
C ASP A 19 -5.05 -19.27 -9.31
N ASP A 20 -3.77 -19.37 -8.94
CA ASP A 20 -3.35 -19.40 -7.55
C ASP A 20 -3.55 -18.04 -6.88
N THR A 21 -3.70 -18.06 -5.56
CA THR A 21 -3.82 -16.86 -4.75
C THR A 21 -2.71 -16.78 -3.71
N PHE A 22 -2.32 -15.57 -3.36
CA PHE A 22 -1.35 -15.27 -2.32
C PHE A 22 -2.09 -14.90 -1.02
N PRO A 23 -2.08 -15.78 0.02
CA PRO A 23 -2.76 -15.52 1.29
C PRO A 23 -2.10 -14.35 2.03
N VAL A 24 -2.86 -13.29 2.31
CA VAL A 24 -2.33 -12.08 2.97
C VAL A 24 -2.42 -12.19 4.48
N GLY A 25 -1.29 -12.02 5.16
CA GLY A 25 -1.19 -12.05 6.62
C GLY A 25 -1.26 -10.67 7.25
N ARG A 26 -0.39 -9.77 6.80
CA ARG A 26 -0.26 -8.39 7.28
C ARG A 26 -0.01 -7.45 6.11
N ILE A 27 -0.39 -6.18 6.30
CA ILE A 27 -0.04 -5.09 5.38
C ILE A 27 0.75 -4.06 6.19
N ILE A 28 2.01 -3.85 5.82
CA ILE A 28 2.94 -2.91 6.43
C ILE A 28 3.14 -1.78 5.44
N CYS A 29 2.93 -0.53 5.85
CA CYS A 29 3.01 0.64 4.98
C CYS A 29 4.15 1.56 5.44
N ILE A 30 5.03 1.92 4.52
CA ILE A 30 6.16 2.82 4.78
C ILE A 30 5.73 4.27 4.56
N GLY A 31 5.95 5.10 5.58
CA GLY A 31 5.62 6.52 5.47
C GLY A 31 6.80 7.34 4.93
N ARG A 32 6.48 8.33 4.05
CA ARG A 32 7.41 9.36 3.56
C ARG A 32 8.65 8.82 2.82
N ASN A 33 8.44 7.95 1.87
CA ASN A 33 9.52 7.29 1.14
C ASN A 33 9.83 7.92 -0.24
N TYR A 34 9.29 9.11 -0.54
CA TYR A 34 9.64 9.93 -1.70
C TYR A 34 9.95 11.35 -1.25
N GLU A 35 11.10 11.93 -1.69
CA GLU A 35 11.50 13.29 -1.28
C GLU A 35 10.46 14.35 -1.66
N ALA A 36 9.94 14.30 -2.88
CA ALA A 36 8.95 15.24 -3.36
C ALA A 36 7.67 15.20 -2.52
N HIS A 37 7.21 14.01 -2.13
CA HIS A 37 6.06 13.85 -1.24
C HIS A 37 6.35 14.34 0.18
N ALA A 38 7.55 14.10 0.71
CA ALA A 38 7.95 14.63 2.02
C ALA A 38 7.87 16.18 2.05
N ARG A 39 8.34 16.85 0.98
CA ARG A 39 8.22 18.31 0.82
C ARG A 39 6.78 18.77 0.70
N GLU A 40 5.94 18.10 -0.09
CA GLU A 40 4.50 18.37 -0.23
C GLU A 40 3.80 18.34 1.13
N MET A 41 4.19 17.41 2.00
CA MET A 41 3.66 17.27 3.36
C MET A 41 4.32 18.20 4.38
N GLY A 42 5.11 19.18 3.94
CA GLY A 42 5.74 20.22 4.77
C GLY A 42 6.90 19.71 5.64
N LYS A 43 7.66 18.73 5.16
CA LYS A 43 8.84 18.18 5.82
C LYS A 43 10.09 18.40 4.97
N ASP A 44 11.23 18.60 5.65
CA ASP A 44 12.53 18.57 4.99
C ASP A 44 12.82 17.12 4.58
N PRO A 45 13.20 16.84 3.32
CA PRO A 45 13.56 15.51 2.87
C PRO A 45 14.96 15.12 3.37
N ASN A 46 15.09 14.93 4.66
CA ASN A 46 16.26 14.24 5.22
C ASN A 46 16.05 12.74 5.10
N ARG A 47 17.12 12.00 4.88
CA ARG A 47 17.11 10.53 4.93
C ARG A 47 17.02 10.04 6.39
N ASP A 48 15.97 10.51 7.08
CA ASP A 48 15.62 9.99 8.40
C ASP A 48 15.24 8.51 8.29
N ALA A 49 15.41 7.76 9.37
CA ALA A 49 14.98 6.39 9.40
C ALA A 49 13.49 6.30 9.02
N PRO A 50 13.10 5.35 8.14
CA PRO A 50 11.71 5.21 7.75
C PRO A 50 10.87 4.84 8.98
N PHE A 51 9.62 5.26 8.99
CA PHE A 51 8.64 4.75 9.93
C PHE A 51 7.58 3.95 9.17
N PHE A 52 6.94 3.03 9.86
CA PHE A 52 5.87 2.25 9.27
C PHE A 52 4.63 2.22 10.16
N PHE A 53 3.51 1.95 9.56
CA PHE A 53 2.22 1.69 10.18
C PHE A 53 1.59 0.49 9.50
N ASN A 54 0.52 -0.05 10.07
CA ASN A 54 -0.12 -1.25 9.54
C ASN A 54 -1.52 -0.95 9.02
N LYS A 55 -1.95 -1.75 8.03
CA LYS A 55 -3.34 -1.96 7.69
C LYS A 55 -3.70 -3.42 7.99
N TRP A 56 -4.95 -3.67 8.33
CA TRP A 56 -5.44 -5.04 8.47
C TRP A 56 -5.43 -5.74 7.11
N ALA A 57 -5.19 -7.05 7.11
CA ALA A 57 -5.30 -7.83 5.88
C ALA A 57 -6.69 -7.72 5.24
N GLU A 58 -7.73 -7.59 6.05
CA GLU A 58 -9.13 -7.42 5.65
C GLU A 58 -9.41 -6.08 4.94
N SER A 59 -8.46 -5.13 4.96
CA SER A 59 -8.56 -3.90 4.17
C SER A 59 -8.22 -4.10 2.69
N LEU A 60 -7.67 -5.27 2.33
CA LEU A 60 -7.33 -5.61 0.95
C LEU A 60 -8.57 -5.62 0.05
N VAL A 61 -8.40 -5.07 -1.15
CA VAL A 61 -9.45 -5.05 -2.19
C VAL A 61 -8.85 -5.46 -3.53
N ALA A 62 -9.57 -6.31 -4.25
CA ALA A 62 -9.15 -6.74 -5.58
C ALA A 62 -9.29 -5.62 -6.63
N ASN A 63 -8.48 -5.73 -7.69
CA ASN A 63 -8.55 -4.86 -8.86
C ASN A 63 -9.95 -4.84 -9.49
N GLY A 64 -10.37 -3.68 -9.99
CA GLY A 64 -11.66 -3.48 -10.64
C GLY A 64 -12.83 -3.24 -9.69
N ALA A 65 -12.59 -3.21 -8.38
CA ALA A 65 -13.64 -3.03 -7.39
C ALA A 65 -14.19 -1.59 -7.36
N THR A 66 -15.46 -1.48 -6.95
CA THR A 66 -16.03 -0.23 -6.47
C THR A 66 -15.93 -0.22 -4.94
N ILE A 67 -15.12 0.70 -4.39
CA ILE A 67 -14.94 0.85 -2.95
C ILE A 67 -15.82 1.97 -2.41
N PRO A 68 -16.50 1.81 -1.28
CA PRO A 68 -17.35 2.87 -0.74
C PRO A 68 -16.51 4.08 -0.31
N TYR A 69 -17.04 5.29 -0.46
CA TYR A 69 -16.47 6.46 0.21
C TYR A 69 -16.63 6.26 1.72
N PRO A 70 -15.53 6.24 2.50
CA PRO A 70 -15.60 5.82 3.89
C PRO A 70 -16.35 6.82 4.79
N PRO A 71 -16.92 6.37 5.91
CA PRO A 71 -17.52 7.26 6.91
C PRO A 71 -16.45 8.08 7.63
N GLU A 72 -16.88 9.08 8.42
CA GLU A 72 -16.04 9.88 9.31
C GLU A 72 -14.95 10.71 8.62
N THR A 73 -15.03 10.93 7.31
CA THR A 73 -14.10 11.80 6.57
C THR A 73 -14.82 12.66 5.55
N ALA A 74 -14.29 13.86 5.32
CA ALA A 74 -14.64 14.72 4.19
C ALA A 74 -13.45 14.88 3.21
N ASN A 75 -12.33 14.19 3.47
CA ASN A 75 -11.10 14.35 2.70
C ASN A 75 -10.43 12.98 2.47
N TYR A 76 -10.99 12.21 1.52
CA TYR A 76 -10.54 10.86 1.16
C TYR A 76 -9.52 10.93 0.04
N HIS A 77 -8.28 10.50 0.29
CA HIS A 77 -7.14 10.61 -0.62
C HIS A 77 -6.69 9.26 -1.16
N PHE A 78 -6.15 9.30 -2.38
CA PHE A 78 -5.38 8.22 -2.99
C PHE A 78 -3.88 8.40 -2.74
N GLU A 79 -3.16 7.29 -2.69
CA GLU A 79 -1.71 7.20 -2.64
C GLU A 79 -1.27 5.97 -3.44
N ALA A 80 -0.69 6.18 -4.64
CA ALA A 80 -0.19 5.08 -5.48
C ALA A 80 1.13 4.56 -4.96
N GLU A 81 1.28 3.24 -4.84
CA GLU A 81 2.46 2.62 -4.26
C GLU A 81 2.89 1.34 -5.00
N LEU A 82 4.20 1.09 -5.03
CA LEU A 82 4.73 -0.24 -5.27
C LEU A 82 4.46 -1.09 -4.03
N VAL A 83 4.00 -2.33 -4.23
CA VAL A 83 3.78 -3.29 -3.15
C VAL A 83 4.76 -4.45 -3.32
N ILE A 84 5.46 -4.81 -2.24
CA ILE A 84 6.33 -5.97 -2.16
C ILE A 84 5.55 -7.09 -1.45
N ALA A 85 5.46 -8.26 -2.06
CA ALA A 85 4.90 -9.45 -1.43
C ALA A 85 6.04 -10.34 -0.89
N ILE A 86 6.00 -10.66 0.40
CA ILE A 86 7.02 -11.47 1.08
C ILE A 86 6.64 -12.95 0.96
N GLY A 87 7.55 -13.75 0.40
CA GLY A 87 7.36 -15.18 0.16
C GLY A 87 8.20 -16.10 1.05
N LYS A 88 9.20 -15.55 1.76
CA LYS A 88 10.05 -16.31 2.69
C LYS A 88 10.14 -15.60 4.03
N GLU A 89 10.31 -16.39 5.07
CA GLU A 89 10.53 -15.88 6.43
C GLU A 89 11.90 -15.21 6.55
N GLY A 90 11.98 -14.08 7.28
CA GLY A 90 13.23 -13.41 7.60
C GLY A 90 13.09 -12.48 8.80
N ALA A 91 14.16 -12.41 9.61
CA ALA A 91 14.28 -11.50 10.74
C ALA A 91 15.69 -10.94 10.79
N THR A 92 15.83 -9.63 10.98
CA THR A 92 17.14 -8.95 11.02
C THR A 92 18.01 -9.29 9.79
N VAL A 93 17.37 -9.30 8.60
CA VAL A 93 18.07 -9.60 7.34
C VAL A 93 18.96 -8.43 6.93
N SER A 94 20.08 -8.75 6.28
CA SER A 94 20.93 -7.73 5.64
C SER A 94 20.28 -7.19 4.36
N GLU A 95 20.65 -6.00 3.92
CA GLU A 95 20.20 -5.46 2.62
C GLU A 95 20.59 -6.37 1.47
N ALA A 96 21.74 -7.03 1.54
CA ALA A 96 22.22 -7.95 0.51
C ALA A 96 21.33 -9.19 0.35
N ASP A 97 20.70 -9.66 1.45
CA ASP A 97 19.86 -10.85 1.49
C ASP A 97 18.36 -10.52 1.43
N ALA A 98 17.99 -9.24 1.54
CA ALA A 98 16.61 -8.80 1.71
C ALA A 98 15.71 -9.19 0.53
N LEU A 99 16.21 -9.06 -0.70
CA LEU A 99 15.45 -9.38 -1.90
C LEU A 99 15.17 -10.88 -2.07
N ASP A 100 15.92 -11.74 -1.40
CA ASP A 100 15.67 -13.19 -1.38
C ASP A 100 14.34 -13.57 -0.71
N LEU A 101 13.78 -12.66 0.09
CA LEU A 101 12.48 -12.85 0.75
C LEU A 101 11.30 -12.56 -0.16
N VAL A 102 11.53 -11.90 -1.29
CA VAL A 102 10.45 -11.41 -2.16
C VAL A 102 9.82 -12.54 -2.97
N PHE A 103 8.49 -12.66 -2.89
CA PHE A 103 7.68 -13.49 -3.77
C PHE A 103 7.37 -12.75 -5.09
N GLY A 104 7.07 -11.46 -5.01
CA GLY A 104 6.68 -10.67 -6.18
C GLY A 104 6.32 -9.22 -5.85
N TYR A 105 5.81 -8.53 -6.84
CA TYR A 105 5.46 -7.12 -6.77
C TYR A 105 4.07 -6.86 -7.34
N ALA A 106 3.39 -5.82 -6.81
CA ALA A 106 2.09 -5.40 -7.31
C ALA A 106 1.95 -3.87 -7.29
N VAL A 107 0.94 -3.38 -7.99
CA VAL A 107 0.45 -2.00 -7.85
C VAL A 107 -0.55 -1.96 -6.71
N GLY A 108 -0.43 -1.01 -5.78
CA GLY A 108 -1.36 -0.80 -4.68
C GLY A 108 -1.79 0.65 -4.51
N LEU A 109 -2.84 0.84 -3.72
CA LEU A 109 -3.32 2.13 -3.24
C LEU A 109 -3.38 2.13 -1.71
N ASP A 110 -2.65 3.04 -1.04
CA ASP A 110 -2.81 3.33 0.37
C ASP A 110 -3.88 4.41 0.55
N MET A 111 -5.15 4.00 0.52
CA MET A 111 -6.27 4.93 0.67
C MET A 111 -6.31 5.51 2.08
N THR A 112 -6.53 6.83 2.16
CA THR A 112 -6.29 7.61 3.37
C THR A 112 -7.46 8.54 3.68
N ARG A 113 -8.00 8.50 4.91
CA ARG A 113 -8.83 9.57 5.49
C ARG A 113 -7.91 10.68 5.95
N ARG A 114 -7.61 11.62 5.04
CA ARG A 114 -6.54 12.60 5.21
C ARG A 114 -6.75 13.55 6.38
N ASP A 115 -7.96 13.99 6.59
CA ASP A 115 -8.34 14.84 7.71
C ASP A 115 -8.05 14.16 9.05
N LEU A 116 -8.43 12.88 9.21
CA LEU A 116 -8.17 12.12 10.44
C LEU A 116 -6.67 11.85 10.64
N GLN A 117 -5.93 11.55 9.55
CA GLN A 117 -4.48 11.38 9.64
C GLN A 117 -3.78 12.67 10.07
N LEU A 118 -4.19 13.84 9.52
CA LEU A 118 -3.60 15.13 9.88
C LEU A 118 -3.89 15.50 11.33
N ASP A 119 -5.14 15.31 11.81
CA ASP A 119 -5.51 15.52 13.21
C ASP A 119 -4.67 14.64 14.15
N ALA A 120 -4.55 13.34 13.83
CA ALA A 120 -3.74 12.42 14.61
C ALA A 120 -2.26 12.84 14.63
N ARG A 121 -1.71 13.25 13.49
CA ARG A 121 -0.32 13.73 13.36
C ARG A 121 -0.08 14.97 14.22
N GLU A 122 -0.98 15.96 14.17
CA GLU A 122 -0.87 17.20 14.94
C GLU A 122 -0.87 16.93 16.44
N LYS A 123 -1.71 15.96 16.87
CA LYS A 123 -1.85 15.58 18.29
C LYS A 123 -0.87 14.51 18.76
N GLY A 124 0.07 14.07 17.92
CA GLY A 124 1.02 12.99 18.26
C GLY A 124 0.34 11.64 18.53
N ARG A 125 -0.79 11.36 17.88
CA ARG A 125 -1.58 10.13 18.04
C ARG A 125 -1.29 9.13 16.91
N PRO A 126 -1.59 7.82 17.11
CA PRO A 126 -1.54 6.81 16.05
C PRO A 126 -2.42 7.18 14.85
N TRP A 127 -2.03 6.74 13.64
CA TRP A 127 -2.72 7.06 12.40
C TRP A 127 -3.84 6.09 12.03
N ASP A 128 -4.16 5.10 12.87
CA ASP A 128 -5.08 4.02 12.57
C ASP A 128 -6.41 4.50 11.99
N ALA A 129 -7.09 5.47 12.62
CA ALA A 129 -8.36 5.99 12.13
C ALA A 129 -8.26 6.58 10.71
N GLY A 130 -7.09 7.13 10.34
CA GLY A 130 -6.82 7.71 9.03
C GLY A 130 -6.34 6.70 7.99
N LYS A 131 -5.68 5.62 8.43
CA LYS A 131 -4.94 4.70 7.54
C LYS A 131 -5.45 3.26 7.55
N ASN A 132 -5.95 2.75 8.69
CA ASN A 132 -6.31 1.35 8.87
C ASN A 132 -7.82 1.18 8.98
N PHE A 133 -8.50 1.02 7.84
CA PHE A 133 -9.95 0.86 7.75
C PHE A 133 -10.33 -0.02 6.56
N ALA A 134 -11.55 -0.53 6.56
CA ALA A 134 -12.06 -1.40 5.51
C ALA A 134 -11.92 -0.77 4.11
N PHE A 135 -11.57 -1.56 3.11
CA PHE A 135 -11.40 -1.16 1.72
C PHE A 135 -10.27 -0.16 1.47
N SER A 136 -9.30 -0.04 2.38
CA SER A 136 -8.25 0.98 2.29
C SER A 136 -6.95 0.50 1.61
N ALA A 137 -6.88 -0.75 1.15
CA ALA A 137 -5.71 -1.32 0.47
C ALA A 137 -6.10 -2.01 -0.87
N PRO A 138 -6.61 -1.29 -1.87
CA PRO A 138 -6.79 -1.85 -3.20
C PRO A 138 -5.45 -2.27 -3.81
N MET A 139 -5.43 -3.45 -4.46
CA MET A 139 -4.21 -4.00 -5.06
C MET A 139 -4.49 -4.76 -6.35
N ALA A 140 -3.59 -4.64 -7.32
CA ALA A 140 -3.58 -5.46 -8.54
C ALA A 140 -2.98 -6.85 -8.26
N ALA A 141 -3.00 -7.72 -9.28
CA ALA A 141 -2.38 -9.04 -9.19
C ALA A 141 -0.86 -8.93 -8.98
N ILE A 142 -0.30 -9.80 -8.14
CA ILE A 142 1.13 -9.87 -7.85
C ILE A 142 1.84 -10.50 -9.05
N ARG A 143 2.82 -9.81 -9.62
CA ARG A 143 3.76 -10.39 -10.59
C ARG A 143 4.86 -11.13 -9.82
N PRO A 144 5.06 -12.44 -10.03
CA PRO A 144 6.13 -13.20 -9.37
C PRO A 144 7.52 -12.64 -9.68
N VAL A 145 8.44 -12.72 -8.71
CA VAL A 145 9.82 -12.24 -8.83
C VAL A 145 10.65 -13.01 -9.86
N ALA A 146 10.20 -14.19 -10.29
CA ALA A 146 10.84 -14.95 -11.36
C ALA A 146 10.98 -14.14 -12.67
N GLU A 147 10.17 -13.10 -12.86
CA GLU A 147 10.27 -12.14 -13.96
C GLU A 147 11.26 -10.99 -13.70
N GLY A 148 11.98 -11.03 -12.59
CA GLY A 148 12.97 -10.03 -12.16
C GLY A 148 12.45 -9.07 -11.08
N HIS A 149 13.40 -8.48 -10.35
CA HIS A 149 13.11 -7.44 -9.35
C HIS A 149 12.76 -6.10 -10.01
N ILE A 150 11.99 -5.27 -9.29
CA ILE A 150 11.66 -3.91 -9.67
C ILE A 150 12.51 -2.94 -8.82
N SER A 151 13.33 -2.14 -9.49
CA SER A 151 14.16 -1.11 -8.86
C SER A 151 14.02 0.27 -9.53
N SER A 152 13.30 0.34 -10.66
CA SER A 152 13.07 1.56 -11.42
C SER A 152 11.86 1.39 -12.32
N GLY A 153 11.45 2.48 -12.96
CA GLY A 153 10.34 2.53 -13.90
C GLY A 153 9.23 3.47 -13.45
N PRO A 154 8.44 3.98 -14.40
CA PRO A 154 7.39 4.94 -14.11
C PRO A 154 6.29 4.35 -13.22
N ILE A 155 5.92 5.12 -12.19
CA ILE A 155 4.70 4.98 -11.39
C ILE A 155 3.78 6.15 -11.67
N LYS A 156 2.57 5.88 -12.15
CA LYS A 156 1.60 6.93 -12.53
C LYS A 156 0.22 6.62 -11.98
N LEU A 157 -0.45 7.68 -11.53
CA LEU A 157 -1.85 7.62 -11.14
C LEU A 157 -2.63 8.70 -11.85
N SER A 158 -3.80 8.36 -12.37
CA SER A 158 -4.77 9.32 -12.87
C SER A 158 -6.12 9.17 -12.16
N VAL A 159 -6.84 10.27 -12.06
CA VAL A 159 -8.24 10.33 -11.64
C VAL A 159 -9.07 10.84 -12.79
N ASN A 160 -10.06 10.07 -13.23
CA ASN A 160 -10.91 10.38 -14.40
C ASN A 160 -10.07 10.73 -15.64
N GLY A 161 -8.97 10.01 -15.88
CA GLY A 161 -8.04 10.23 -16.98
C GLY A 161 -7.07 11.41 -16.82
N THR A 162 -7.17 12.21 -15.75
CA THR A 162 -6.24 13.30 -15.47
C THR A 162 -5.12 12.80 -14.58
N VAL A 163 -3.87 12.86 -15.05
CA VAL A 163 -2.68 12.47 -14.28
C VAL A 163 -2.54 13.35 -13.04
N LYS A 164 -2.35 12.71 -11.90
CA LYS A 164 -2.15 13.32 -10.58
C LYS A 164 -0.79 13.01 -9.98
N GLN A 165 -0.34 11.76 -10.10
CA GLN A 165 0.99 11.33 -9.67
C GLN A 165 1.76 10.82 -10.90
N ASP A 166 3.02 11.26 -11.05
CA ASP A 166 3.93 10.85 -12.13
C ASP A 166 5.37 10.92 -11.57
N ALA A 167 5.98 9.77 -11.33
CA ALA A 167 7.29 9.62 -10.73
C ALA A 167 7.97 8.34 -11.21
N ASP A 168 9.15 8.04 -10.69
CA ASP A 168 9.87 6.80 -10.94
C ASP A 168 10.10 6.03 -9.64
N ILE A 169 10.08 4.70 -9.69
CA ILE A 169 10.36 3.83 -8.54
C ILE A 169 11.78 4.06 -8.00
N ARG A 170 12.74 4.47 -8.85
CA ARG A 170 14.11 4.82 -8.42
C ARG A 170 14.18 6.03 -7.48
N ASP A 171 13.11 6.84 -7.40
CA ASP A 171 13.03 8.02 -6.54
C ASP A 171 12.64 7.67 -5.10
N LEU A 172 12.47 6.37 -4.78
CA LEU A 172 12.32 5.90 -3.41
C LEU A 172 13.55 6.29 -2.59
N ILE A 173 13.35 6.91 -1.44
CA ILE A 173 14.43 7.29 -0.49
C ILE A 173 15.08 6.03 0.08
N TRP A 174 14.26 5.05 0.44
CA TRP A 174 14.62 3.71 0.88
C TRP A 174 14.11 2.72 -0.16
N ASP A 175 15.02 2.08 -0.86
CA ASP A 175 14.65 1.10 -1.87
C ASP A 175 14.02 -0.17 -1.28
N CYS A 176 13.67 -1.12 -2.13
CA CYS A 176 13.00 -2.34 -1.68
C CYS A 176 13.87 -3.16 -0.72
N ALA A 177 15.19 -3.27 -0.96
CA ALA A 177 16.10 -4.04 -0.13
C ALA A 177 16.28 -3.38 1.24
N GLU A 178 16.54 -2.08 1.25
CA GLU A 178 16.69 -1.26 2.46
C GLU A 178 15.40 -1.30 3.30
N THR A 179 14.24 -1.18 2.63
CA THR A 179 12.92 -1.23 3.29
C THR A 179 12.68 -2.57 3.98
N ILE A 180 12.91 -3.70 3.28
CA ILE A 180 12.78 -5.04 3.85
C ILE A 180 13.75 -5.24 5.01
N ALA A 181 15.03 -4.89 4.82
CA ALA A 181 16.05 -5.00 5.85
C ALA A 181 15.67 -4.18 7.10
N TYR A 182 15.18 -2.95 6.91
CA TYR A 182 14.76 -2.10 8.01
C TYR A 182 13.58 -2.69 8.79
N VAL A 183 12.48 -3.06 8.11
CA VAL A 183 11.28 -3.62 8.76
C VAL A 183 11.62 -4.92 9.49
N SER A 184 12.48 -5.77 8.92
CA SER A 184 12.88 -7.07 9.50
C SER A 184 13.61 -6.95 10.84
N ARG A 185 14.07 -5.77 11.22
CA ARG A 185 14.70 -5.49 12.53
C ARG A 185 13.67 -5.38 13.64
N PHE A 186 12.46 -4.97 13.33
CA PHE A 186 11.36 -4.76 14.29
C PHE A 186 10.37 -5.91 14.28
N GLU A 187 10.15 -6.49 13.08
CA GLU A 187 9.16 -7.52 12.87
C GLU A 187 9.78 -8.69 12.10
N ARG A 188 9.55 -9.91 12.56
CA ARG A 188 9.82 -11.10 11.76
C ARG A 188 8.88 -11.08 10.55
N LEU A 189 9.42 -10.95 9.36
CA LEU A 189 8.67 -11.05 8.12
C LEU A 189 8.29 -12.49 7.84
N LEU A 190 7.08 -12.71 7.37
CA LEU A 190 6.50 -14.04 7.11
C LEU A 190 5.96 -14.11 5.68
N PRO A 191 5.91 -15.31 5.08
CA PRO A 191 5.16 -15.52 3.85
C PRO A 191 3.71 -15.04 4.01
N GLY A 192 3.28 -14.17 3.10
CA GLY A 192 1.96 -13.53 3.18
C GLY A 192 1.98 -12.07 3.66
N ASP A 193 3.11 -11.55 4.12
CA ASP A 193 3.22 -10.12 4.42
C ASP A 193 3.31 -9.30 3.13
N LEU A 194 2.62 -8.16 3.11
CA LEU A 194 2.72 -7.14 2.07
C LEU A 194 3.40 -5.90 2.64
N ILE A 195 4.32 -5.30 1.87
CA ILE A 195 4.94 -4.02 2.22
C ILE A 195 4.58 -3.00 1.14
N PHE A 196 3.80 -1.99 1.50
CA PHE A 196 3.51 -0.81 0.70
C PHE A 196 4.66 0.16 0.89
N THR A 197 5.32 0.55 -0.19
CA THR A 197 6.66 1.19 -0.14
C THR A 197 6.63 2.70 -0.02
N GLY A 198 5.45 3.31 0.04
CA GLY A 198 5.28 4.76 0.04
C GLY A 198 4.90 5.33 -1.32
N THR A 199 4.33 6.51 -1.30
CA THR A 199 3.73 7.18 -2.46
C THR A 199 4.52 8.41 -2.90
N PRO A 200 4.59 8.72 -4.20
CA PRO A 200 5.15 9.98 -4.70
C PRO A 200 4.24 11.18 -4.44
N ALA A 201 4.72 12.39 -4.73
CA ALA A 201 3.95 13.63 -4.69
C ALA A 201 2.74 13.60 -5.63
N GLY A 202 1.77 14.48 -5.40
CA GLY A 202 0.54 14.60 -6.19
C GLY A 202 -0.65 13.83 -5.59
N VAL A 203 -0.58 13.47 -4.31
CA VAL A 203 -1.73 12.91 -3.57
C VAL A 203 -2.89 13.88 -3.57
N GLY A 204 -4.12 13.38 -3.62
CA GLY A 204 -5.28 14.26 -3.72
C GLY A 204 -6.58 13.59 -3.30
N ALA A 205 -7.59 14.44 -3.10
CA ALA A 205 -8.93 13.99 -2.72
C ALA A 205 -9.68 13.39 -3.90
N VAL A 206 -10.53 12.41 -3.59
CA VAL A 206 -11.53 11.84 -4.50
C VAL A 206 -12.93 11.96 -3.91
N VAL A 207 -13.91 11.88 -4.79
CA VAL A 207 -15.34 11.92 -4.44
C VAL A 207 -16.06 10.71 -5.04
N PRO A 208 -17.27 10.39 -4.58
CA PRO A 208 -18.10 9.35 -5.21
C PRO A 208 -18.22 9.54 -6.72
N GLY A 209 -18.07 8.46 -7.48
CA GLY A 209 -18.07 8.44 -8.95
C GLY A 209 -16.68 8.55 -9.58
N ASP A 210 -15.65 8.97 -8.86
CA ASP A 210 -14.28 9.04 -9.39
C ASP A 210 -13.73 7.66 -9.72
N VAL A 211 -12.97 7.58 -10.82
CA VAL A 211 -12.22 6.40 -11.24
C VAL A 211 -10.73 6.68 -11.10
N ILE A 212 -10.05 5.83 -10.35
CA ILE A 212 -8.59 5.88 -10.16
C ILE A 212 -7.97 4.80 -11.02
N ASP A 213 -7.01 5.17 -11.86
CA ASP A 213 -6.16 4.25 -12.60
C ASP A 213 -4.71 4.42 -12.17
N VAL A 214 -4.05 3.31 -11.82
CA VAL A 214 -2.63 3.29 -11.43
C VAL A 214 -1.86 2.32 -12.30
N THR A 215 -0.68 2.74 -12.75
CA THR A 215 0.24 1.91 -13.51
C THR A 215 1.65 1.98 -12.94
N ILE A 216 2.33 0.85 -12.89
CA ILE A 216 3.77 0.74 -12.70
C ILE A 216 4.28 -0.13 -13.85
N GLU A 217 5.38 0.28 -14.48
CA GLU A 217 5.95 -0.46 -15.61
C GLU A 217 6.23 -1.92 -15.23
N GLY A 218 5.82 -2.84 -16.10
CA GLY A 218 6.00 -4.28 -15.90
C GLY A 218 5.04 -4.92 -14.90
N LEU A 219 4.07 -4.20 -14.33
CA LEU A 219 3.04 -4.73 -13.44
C LEU A 219 1.64 -4.63 -14.04
N ALA A 220 0.73 -5.48 -13.57
CA ALA A 220 -0.68 -5.38 -13.91
C ALA A 220 -1.24 -4.03 -13.39
N PRO A 221 -2.00 -3.28 -14.21
CA PRO A 221 -2.57 -2.01 -13.78
C PRO A 221 -3.66 -2.23 -12.73
N LEU A 222 -3.84 -1.24 -11.88
CA LEU A 222 -4.90 -1.19 -10.88
C LEU A 222 -5.94 -0.15 -11.27
N ARG A 223 -7.23 -0.54 -11.27
CA ARG A 223 -8.37 0.36 -11.42
C ARG A 223 -9.31 0.21 -10.23
N VAL A 224 -9.78 1.34 -9.70
CA VAL A 224 -10.75 1.40 -8.60
C VAL A 224 -11.77 2.50 -8.90
N THR A 225 -13.04 2.23 -8.62
CA THR A 225 -14.10 3.24 -8.65
C THR A 225 -14.48 3.62 -7.23
N ILE A 226 -14.65 4.90 -6.96
CA ILE A 226 -15.15 5.38 -5.67
C ILE A 226 -16.67 5.32 -5.70
N GLY A 227 -17.25 4.47 -4.88
CA GLY A 227 -18.69 4.30 -4.73
C GLY A 227 -19.33 5.38 -3.84
N ASP A 228 -20.61 5.23 -3.59
CA ASP A 228 -21.36 6.12 -2.72
C ASP A 228 -20.79 6.14 -1.29
N ARG A 229 -21.10 7.22 -0.57
CA ARG A 229 -20.69 7.36 0.82
C ARG A 229 -21.35 6.27 1.67
N GLN A 230 -20.53 5.52 2.38
CA GLN A 230 -21.00 4.55 3.36
C GLN A 230 -21.66 5.29 4.53
N ALA A 231 -22.84 4.83 4.93
CA ALA A 231 -23.47 5.33 6.16
C ALA A 231 -22.56 5.04 7.37
N ALA A 232 -22.59 5.91 8.37
CA ALA A 232 -21.94 5.61 9.65
C ALA A 232 -22.55 4.32 10.22
N PHE A 233 -21.73 3.52 10.85
CA PHE A 233 -22.23 2.33 11.55
C PHE A 233 -23.16 2.78 12.68
N ALA A 234 -24.41 2.32 12.65
CA ALA A 234 -25.41 2.62 13.65
C ALA A 234 -25.20 1.78 14.92
#